data_612d5aec8f7a3731b54a569be20060f9
#
_entry.id   612d5aec8f7a3731b54a569be20060f9
#
_cell.length_a   1.000
_cell.length_b   1.000
_cell.length_c   1.000
_cell.angle_alpha   90.00
_cell.angle_beta   90.00
_cell.angle_gamma   90.00
#
_symmetry.space_group_name_H-M   'P 1'
#
loop_
_entity.id
_entity.type
_entity.pdbx_description
1 polymer ?
#
loop_
_entity_poly.entity_id
_entity_poly.type
_entity_poly.pdbx_seq_one_letter_code
_entity_poly.pdbx_strand_id
1 'polypeptide(L)'
;MAEPIRYHRRLQIKRWIHSLITSHQALLTLLWITAFTLIVLWQKNSIYRLAIFGRASPRPIPKLRPFAFNLTDFGGVGDGVTLNTEAFERAVAAISKLGKKGGGQLNVQAGLWLTAPFNLTSHMTLFLAENAVILGIDNEKYWPLMPPLPSYGYGRELPGPRYGSLIHGQNLKDIVITGNNGTINGQGQAWWKKRRQKLLKHTRGPLVQIMWSSDIYISDITLRDSPFWTLHPYDCKNVTIKNVTILAPVSDAPNTDGIDPDSCESMVIEDCYISVGDDGIAIKSGWDQYGIAYGRPSTNILIRNLVVRSTVSAGISIGSEMSGGISDITVENLHVWNSRRAVRIKTSAGRGGYVQNITYKNLTLDNVRVGIVIKTNYNEHPDEGYNPEALPVLKDISFTGIHGQGIRIPVRIYGSKEIPVRNVTFRDLMVGITYKKKHIFQCSFVEGRTIGRIFPRPCENLDQYDEQGKLIKRSTSQSQNTTDTDYDI
;
A
#
# COMPACT_ATOMS: atom_id res chain seq x y z
N MET A 1 -65.20 13.98 -62.29
CA MET A 1 -64.14 13.01 -62.60
C MET A 1 -62.72 13.60 -62.31
N ALA A 2 -62.31 13.66 -61.07
CA ALA A 2 -60.99 14.17 -60.76
C ALA A 2 -60.31 13.51 -59.57
N GLU A 3 -60.68 12.31 -59.10
CA GLU A 3 -60.09 11.67 -57.92
C GLU A 3 -59.06 10.54 -58.13
N PRO A 4 -58.94 9.84 -59.26
CA PRO A 4 -57.98 8.75 -59.35
C PRO A 4 -56.53 9.19 -59.55
N ILE A 5 -56.30 10.37 -60.08
CA ILE A 5 -54.92 10.85 -60.39
C ILE A 5 -54.13 11.30 -59.10
N ARG A 6 -54.83 11.80 -58.09
CA ARG A 6 -54.14 12.24 -56.79
C ARG A 6 -53.72 11.03 -55.95
N TYR A 7 -54.41 9.91 -55.99
CA TYR A 7 -54.11 8.72 -55.24
C TYR A 7 -52.87 8.01 -55.78
N HIS A 8 -52.71 7.90 -57.06
CA HIS A 8 -51.53 7.27 -57.68
C HIS A 8 -50.26 8.07 -57.50
N ARG A 9 -50.30 9.41 -57.52
CA ARG A 9 -49.12 10.28 -57.21
C ARG A 9 -48.73 10.13 -55.80
N ARG A 10 -49.64 10.04 -54.83
CA ARG A 10 -49.27 9.84 -53.38
C ARG A 10 -48.62 8.48 -53.11
N LEU A 11 -49.05 7.43 -53.81
CA LEU A 11 -48.44 6.11 -53.70
C LEU A 11 -47.04 6.05 -54.35
N GLN A 12 -46.86 6.70 -55.49
CA GLN A 12 -45.50 6.80 -56.08
C GLN A 12 -44.54 7.63 -55.24
N ILE A 13 -44.98 8.74 -54.67
CA ILE A 13 -44.15 9.55 -53.74
C ILE A 13 -43.83 8.76 -52.48
N LYS A 14 -44.79 8.03 -51.90
CA LYS A 14 -44.50 7.15 -50.73
C LYS A 14 -43.51 6.03 -51.06
N ARG A 15 -43.62 5.39 -52.22
CA ARG A 15 -42.65 4.38 -52.68
C ARG A 15 -41.28 4.98 -52.96
N TRP A 16 -41.21 6.17 -53.52
CA TRP A 16 -39.95 6.86 -53.77
C TRP A 16 -39.28 7.32 -52.47
N ILE A 17 -40.03 7.88 -51.51
CA ILE A 17 -39.55 8.25 -50.19
C ILE A 17 -39.08 6.98 -49.42
N HIS A 18 -39.82 5.87 -49.50
CA HIS A 18 -39.43 4.62 -48.83
C HIS A 18 -38.16 4.01 -49.45
N SER A 19 -38.01 4.08 -50.78
CA SER A 19 -36.79 3.69 -51.50
C SER A 19 -35.60 4.55 -51.17
N LEU A 20 -35.79 5.88 -51.00
CA LEU A 20 -34.73 6.83 -50.54
C LEU A 20 -34.31 6.55 -49.10
N ILE A 21 -35.27 6.31 -48.20
CA ILE A 21 -35.00 6.01 -46.80
C ILE A 21 -34.29 4.66 -46.67
N THR A 22 -34.70 3.64 -47.40
CA THR A 22 -34.05 2.31 -47.40
C THR A 22 -32.66 2.35 -48.04
N SER A 23 -32.45 3.16 -49.10
CA SER A 23 -31.11 3.34 -49.70
C SER A 23 -30.18 4.14 -48.79
N HIS A 24 -30.67 5.15 -48.09
CA HIS A 24 -29.86 5.88 -47.09
C HIS A 24 -29.52 5.01 -45.87
N GLN A 25 -30.46 4.22 -45.38
CA GLN A 25 -30.20 3.27 -44.30
C GLN A 25 -29.17 2.21 -44.71
N ALA A 26 -29.29 1.66 -45.95
CA ALA A 26 -28.31 0.71 -46.48
C ALA A 26 -26.91 1.35 -46.62
N LEU A 27 -26.85 2.62 -47.08
CA LEU A 27 -25.60 3.36 -47.20
C LEU A 27 -24.98 3.64 -45.84
N LEU A 28 -25.77 4.05 -44.85
CA LEU A 28 -25.33 4.26 -43.48
C LEU A 28 -24.84 2.96 -42.84
N THR A 29 -25.54 1.85 -43.03
CA THR A 29 -25.13 0.53 -42.53
C THR A 29 -23.81 0.10 -43.16
N LEU A 30 -23.63 0.32 -44.45
CA LEU A 30 -22.39 0.00 -45.18
C LEU A 30 -21.21 0.88 -44.66
N LEU A 31 -21.45 2.16 -44.41
CA LEU A 31 -20.48 3.08 -43.82
C LEU A 31 -20.08 2.65 -42.38
N TRP A 32 -21.06 2.22 -41.58
CA TRP A 32 -20.77 1.69 -40.23
C TRP A 32 -19.97 0.38 -40.28
N ILE A 33 -20.30 -0.55 -41.15
CA ILE A 33 -19.57 -1.81 -41.33
C ILE A 33 -18.15 -1.54 -41.82
N THR A 34 -17.95 -0.63 -42.78
CA THR A 34 -16.62 -0.26 -43.27
C THR A 34 -15.79 0.45 -42.19
N ALA A 35 -16.37 1.41 -41.44
CA ALA A 35 -15.70 2.08 -40.34
C ALA A 35 -15.30 1.09 -39.23
N PHE A 36 -16.22 0.19 -38.86
CA PHE A 36 -15.92 -0.84 -37.85
C PHE A 36 -14.84 -1.81 -38.34
N THR A 37 -14.88 -2.23 -39.60
CA THR A 37 -13.86 -3.09 -40.20
C THR A 37 -12.49 -2.41 -40.24
N LEU A 38 -12.46 -1.12 -40.60
CA LEU A 38 -11.23 -0.31 -40.57
C LEU A 38 -10.67 -0.14 -39.16
N ILE A 39 -11.53 0.07 -38.16
CA ILE A 39 -11.12 0.14 -36.75
C ILE A 39 -10.53 -1.19 -36.26
N VAL A 40 -11.18 -2.31 -36.59
CA VAL A 40 -10.70 -3.66 -36.23
C VAL A 40 -9.38 -3.98 -36.93
N LEU A 41 -9.23 -3.61 -38.21
CA LEU A 41 -7.97 -3.78 -38.96
C LEU A 41 -6.88 -2.87 -38.42
N TRP A 42 -7.20 -1.64 -38.03
CA TRP A 42 -6.26 -0.72 -37.40
C TRP A 42 -5.83 -1.22 -36.02
N GLN A 43 -6.76 -1.71 -35.19
CA GLN A 43 -6.42 -2.34 -33.91
C GLN A 43 -5.56 -3.59 -34.09
N LYS A 44 -5.90 -4.48 -35.04
CA LYS A 44 -5.04 -5.63 -35.38
C LYS A 44 -3.65 -5.20 -35.82
N ASN A 45 -3.56 -4.21 -36.69
CA ASN A 45 -2.26 -3.71 -37.18
C ASN A 45 -1.46 -3.00 -36.07
N SER A 46 -2.13 -2.30 -35.14
CA SER A 46 -1.50 -1.72 -33.96
C SER A 46 -1.00 -2.80 -32.98
N ILE A 47 -1.79 -3.85 -32.77
CA ILE A 47 -1.38 -5.01 -31.94
C ILE A 47 -0.21 -5.76 -32.61
N TYR A 48 -0.25 -5.96 -33.94
CA TYR A 48 0.86 -6.57 -34.69
C TYR A 48 2.13 -5.67 -34.68
N ARG A 49 1.99 -4.36 -34.81
CA ARG A 49 3.12 -3.42 -34.68
C ARG A 49 3.69 -3.43 -33.27
N LEU A 50 2.85 -3.39 -32.22
CA LEU A 50 3.29 -3.57 -30.83
C LEU A 50 3.98 -4.93 -30.61
N ALA A 51 3.47 -6.01 -31.22
CA ALA A 51 4.08 -7.33 -31.12
C ALA A 51 5.41 -7.46 -31.90
N ILE A 52 5.57 -6.73 -33.00
CA ILE A 52 6.80 -6.78 -33.82
C ILE A 52 7.85 -5.79 -33.32
N PHE A 53 7.46 -4.57 -32.89
CA PHE A 53 8.36 -3.58 -32.34
C PHE A 53 8.58 -3.72 -30.82
N GLY A 54 7.76 -4.49 -30.12
CA GLY A 54 7.82 -4.73 -28.68
C GLY A 54 8.66 -5.94 -28.25
N ARG A 55 9.30 -6.65 -29.16
CA ARG A 55 10.33 -7.64 -28.80
C ARG A 55 11.68 -6.94 -28.64
N ALA A 56 11.78 -6.02 -27.70
CA ALA A 56 13.08 -5.76 -27.09
C ALA A 56 13.60 -7.11 -26.57
N SER A 57 14.83 -7.44 -26.88
CA SER A 57 15.47 -8.64 -26.33
C SER A 57 15.32 -8.61 -24.82
N PRO A 58 14.92 -9.73 -24.17
CA PRO A 58 14.79 -9.77 -22.73
C PRO A 58 16.05 -9.20 -22.08
N ARG A 59 15.89 -8.35 -21.08
CA ARG A 59 17.02 -7.77 -20.37
C ARG A 59 17.88 -8.91 -19.81
N PRO A 60 19.21 -8.88 -20.01
CA PRO A 60 20.07 -9.93 -19.49
C PRO A 60 19.98 -9.97 -17.96
N ILE A 61 20.01 -11.17 -17.40
CA ILE A 61 20.07 -11.37 -15.95
C ILE A 61 21.48 -11.06 -15.48
N PRO A 62 21.70 -10.05 -14.62
CA PRO A 62 23.04 -9.75 -14.12
C PRO A 62 23.48 -10.83 -13.13
N LYS A 63 24.79 -11.07 -13.05
CA LYS A 63 25.37 -11.94 -12.02
C LYS A 63 25.71 -11.13 -10.78
N LEU A 64 24.83 -11.20 -9.78
CA LEU A 64 24.95 -10.44 -8.52
C LEU A 64 25.64 -11.24 -7.40
N ARG A 65 25.80 -12.56 -7.58
CA ARG A 65 26.46 -13.47 -6.62
C ARG A 65 27.48 -14.34 -7.35
N PRO A 66 28.48 -14.87 -6.64
CA PRO A 66 29.48 -15.77 -7.24
C PRO A 66 28.87 -16.98 -7.93
N PHE A 67 27.78 -17.51 -7.39
CA PHE A 67 27.06 -18.65 -7.95
C PHE A 67 25.66 -18.22 -8.35
N ALA A 68 25.25 -18.57 -9.57
CA ALA A 68 23.92 -18.28 -10.09
C ALA A 68 23.31 -19.56 -10.67
N PHE A 69 22.05 -19.79 -10.35
CA PHE A 69 21.27 -20.95 -10.75
C PHE A 69 19.94 -20.47 -11.36
N ASN A 70 19.39 -21.26 -12.25
CA ASN A 70 18.04 -21.05 -12.75
C ASN A 70 17.08 -21.98 -12.03
N LEU A 71 15.85 -21.55 -11.85
CA LEU A 71 14.84 -22.39 -11.17
C LEU A 71 14.58 -23.70 -11.95
N THR A 72 14.75 -23.66 -13.29
CA THR A 72 14.68 -24.83 -14.17
C THR A 72 15.76 -25.88 -13.88
N ASP A 73 16.93 -25.46 -13.36
CA ASP A 73 18.03 -26.40 -13.00
C ASP A 73 17.63 -27.33 -11.84
N PHE A 74 16.58 -26.92 -11.09
CA PHE A 74 15.99 -27.68 -9.99
C PHE A 74 14.65 -28.33 -10.36
N GLY A 75 14.35 -28.42 -11.66
CA GLY A 75 13.11 -29.05 -12.16
C GLY A 75 11.88 -28.15 -12.09
N GLY A 76 12.06 -26.83 -11.97
CA GLY A 76 10.96 -25.88 -12.03
C GLY A 76 10.36 -25.82 -13.43
N VAL A 77 9.03 -25.63 -13.51
CA VAL A 77 8.24 -25.52 -14.74
C VAL A 77 7.36 -24.26 -14.66
N GLY A 78 7.60 -23.31 -15.57
CA GLY A 78 6.94 -21.99 -15.57
C GLY A 78 5.63 -21.95 -16.38
N ASP A 79 4.76 -22.93 -16.23
CA ASP A 79 3.51 -23.12 -16.99
C ASP A 79 2.25 -22.55 -16.30
N GLY A 80 2.36 -22.09 -15.05
CA GLY A 80 1.25 -21.57 -14.25
C GLY A 80 0.38 -22.65 -13.58
N VAL A 81 0.68 -23.93 -13.77
CA VAL A 81 -0.12 -25.06 -13.29
C VAL A 81 0.70 -26.00 -12.41
N THR A 82 1.93 -26.28 -12.83
CA THR A 82 2.85 -27.16 -12.09
C THR A 82 3.28 -26.49 -10.77
N LEU A 83 3.13 -27.23 -9.65
CA LEU A 83 3.55 -26.75 -8.33
C LEU A 83 5.09 -26.82 -8.22
N ASN A 84 5.74 -25.69 -8.05
CA ASN A 84 7.19 -25.57 -8.04
C ASN A 84 7.84 -25.46 -6.65
N THR A 85 7.09 -25.69 -5.57
CA THR A 85 7.58 -25.51 -4.20
C THR A 85 8.86 -26.30 -3.94
N GLU A 86 8.89 -27.58 -4.32
CA GLU A 86 10.10 -28.41 -4.18
C GLU A 86 11.30 -27.92 -5.00
N ALA A 87 11.06 -27.32 -6.18
CA ALA A 87 12.13 -26.73 -6.99
C ALA A 87 12.73 -25.52 -6.27
N PHE A 88 11.90 -24.62 -5.71
CA PHE A 88 12.38 -23.53 -4.86
C PHE A 88 13.14 -24.02 -3.64
N GLU A 89 12.62 -25.01 -2.90
CA GLU A 89 13.26 -25.56 -1.72
C GLU A 89 14.62 -26.22 -2.04
N ARG A 90 14.73 -26.98 -3.13
CA ARG A 90 16.00 -27.55 -3.61
C ARG A 90 17.01 -26.46 -3.98
N ALA A 91 16.56 -25.39 -4.64
CA ALA A 91 17.42 -24.27 -4.99
C ALA A 91 17.95 -23.55 -3.75
N VAL A 92 17.06 -23.25 -2.79
CA VAL A 92 17.42 -22.64 -1.50
C VAL A 92 18.39 -23.51 -0.72
N ALA A 93 18.15 -24.83 -0.66
CA ALA A 93 19.04 -25.79 0.00
C ALA A 93 20.42 -25.88 -0.67
N ALA A 94 20.51 -25.71 -1.98
CA ALA A 94 21.79 -25.62 -2.68
C ALA A 94 22.54 -24.33 -2.33
N ILE A 95 21.84 -23.19 -2.33
CA ILE A 95 22.40 -21.87 -2.03
C ILE A 95 22.83 -21.76 -0.57
N SER A 96 22.11 -22.35 0.37
CA SER A 96 22.47 -22.31 1.81
C SER A 96 23.86 -22.86 2.11
N LYS A 97 24.36 -23.79 1.30
CA LYS A 97 25.72 -24.35 1.40
C LYS A 97 26.82 -23.42 0.91
N LEU A 98 26.46 -22.31 0.27
CA LEU A 98 27.39 -21.38 -0.38
C LEU A 98 27.66 -20.12 0.43
N GLY A 99 27.08 -19.93 1.61
CA GLY A 99 27.21 -18.72 2.42
C GLY A 99 28.64 -18.28 2.65
N LYS A 100 29.53 -19.18 3.05
CA LYS A 100 30.97 -18.89 3.21
C LYS A 100 31.71 -18.57 1.92
N LYS A 101 31.11 -18.80 0.76
CA LYS A 101 31.67 -18.55 -0.57
C LYS A 101 31.05 -17.34 -1.27
N GLY A 102 30.34 -16.47 -0.51
CA GLY A 102 29.70 -15.27 -1.04
C GLY A 102 28.24 -15.47 -1.49
N GLY A 103 27.64 -16.63 -1.15
CA GLY A 103 26.24 -16.91 -1.40
C GLY A 103 25.88 -17.28 -2.83
N GLY A 104 24.59 -17.35 -3.11
CA GLY A 104 24.07 -17.74 -4.42
C GLY A 104 22.85 -16.92 -4.86
N GLN A 105 22.67 -16.89 -6.17
CA GLN A 105 21.54 -16.25 -6.84
C GLN A 105 20.63 -17.30 -7.45
N LEU A 106 19.35 -17.22 -7.18
CA LEU A 106 18.31 -18.00 -7.85
C LEU A 106 17.61 -17.11 -8.88
N ASN A 107 17.71 -17.44 -10.14
CA ASN A 107 17.01 -16.78 -11.24
C ASN A 107 15.66 -17.44 -11.47
N VAL A 108 14.60 -16.67 -11.36
CA VAL A 108 13.26 -17.04 -11.82
C VAL A 108 13.10 -16.43 -13.21
N GLN A 109 13.14 -17.29 -14.22
CA GLN A 109 13.05 -16.89 -15.63
C GLN A 109 11.62 -16.45 -15.98
N ALA A 110 11.44 -15.87 -17.18
CA ALA A 110 10.13 -15.57 -17.74
C ALA A 110 9.23 -16.81 -17.70
N GLY A 111 8.00 -16.67 -17.24
CA GLY A 111 7.02 -17.73 -17.05
C GLY A 111 6.13 -17.53 -15.84
N LEU A 112 5.18 -18.43 -15.64
CA LEU A 112 4.24 -18.43 -14.52
C LEU A 112 4.62 -19.57 -13.55
N TRP A 113 5.12 -19.23 -12.38
CA TRP A 113 5.69 -20.18 -11.42
C TRP A 113 4.77 -20.36 -10.23
N LEU A 114 3.81 -21.30 -10.33
CA LEU A 114 2.90 -21.61 -9.23
C LEU A 114 3.69 -22.27 -8.07
N THR A 115 3.53 -21.76 -6.86
CA THR A 115 4.20 -22.31 -5.67
C THR A 115 3.34 -22.17 -4.42
N ALA A 116 3.52 -23.09 -3.48
CA ALA A 116 3.17 -22.91 -2.09
C ALA A 116 4.24 -22.06 -1.37
N PRO A 117 4.02 -21.62 -0.13
CA PRO A 117 5.03 -20.94 0.68
C PRO A 117 6.37 -21.64 0.71
N PHE A 118 7.46 -20.87 0.59
CA PHE A 118 8.82 -21.36 0.72
C PHE A 118 9.71 -20.40 1.50
N ASN A 119 10.79 -20.91 2.05
CA ASN A 119 11.73 -20.13 2.86
C ASN A 119 12.94 -19.67 2.04
N LEU A 120 13.48 -18.50 2.38
CA LEU A 120 14.76 -18.02 1.90
C LEU A 120 15.90 -18.49 2.81
N THR A 121 17.13 -18.22 2.41
CA THR A 121 18.35 -18.49 3.21
C THR A 121 19.25 -17.25 3.22
N SER A 122 20.17 -17.17 4.19
CA SER A 122 21.17 -16.11 4.23
C SER A 122 22.09 -16.12 3.00
N HIS A 123 22.60 -14.95 2.65
CA HIS A 123 23.49 -14.73 1.50
C HIS A 123 22.88 -15.16 0.16
N MET A 124 21.58 -14.90 0.02
CA MET A 124 20.79 -15.27 -1.15
C MET A 124 20.31 -14.06 -1.92
N THR A 125 20.36 -14.14 -3.23
CA THR A 125 19.63 -13.26 -4.14
C THR A 125 18.53 -14.06 -4.84
N LEU A 126 17.28 -13.66 -4.67
CA LEU A 126 16.15 -14.09 -5.49
C LEU A 126 15.96 -13.06 -6.61
N PHE A 127 16.28 -13.44 -7.85
CA PHE A 127 16.19 -12.56 -8.99
C PHE A 127 15.02 -12.94 -9.90
N LEU A 128 14.10 -12.01 -10.11
CA LEU A 128 12.93 -12.19 -10.99
C LEU A 128 13.20 -11.52 -12.33
N ALA A 129 13.38 -12.33 -13.38
CA ALA A 129 13.55 -11.84 -14.73
C ALA A 129 12.32 -11.07 -15.24
N GLU A 130 12.49 -10.33 -16.31
CA GLU A 130 11.37 -9.71 -17.02
C GLU A 130 10.34 -10.79 -17.43
N ASN A 131 9.05 -10.52 -17.19
CA ASN A 131 7.94 -11.47 -17.40
C ASN A 131 7.99 -12.74 -16.54
N ALA A 132 8.82 -12.78 -15.50
CA ALA A 132 8.70 -13.81 -14.46
C ALA A 132 7.56 -13.48 -13.51
N VAL A 133 6.69 -14.45 -13.22
CA VAL A 133 5.61 -14.30 -12.25
C VAL A 133 5.62 -15.47 -11.29
N ILE A 134 5.94 -15.23 -10.02
CA ILE A 134 5.72 -16.20 -8.94
C ILE A 134 4.25 -16.09 -8.53
N LEU A 135 3.51 -17.19 -8.62
CA LEU A 135 2.09 -17.28 -8.24
C LEU A 135 1.96 -18.05 -6.93
N GLY A 136 1.38 -17.42 -5.91
CA GLY A 136 1.02 -18.11 -4.68
C GLY A 136 -0.21 -18.99 -4.89
N ILE A 137 -0.17 -20.24 -4.45
CA ILE A 137 -1.34 -21.12 -4.49
C ILE A 137 -2.46 -20.54 -3.62
N ASP A 138 -3.67 -20.45 -4.16
CA ASP A 138 -4.84 -19.85 -3.50
C ASP A 138 -5.60 -20.79 -2.54
N ASN A 139 -5.00 -21.95 -2.25
CA ASN A 139 -5.54 -22.97 -1.35
C ASN A 139 -4.78 -22.97 -0.01
N GLU A 140 -5.48 -22.58 1.07
CA GLU A 140 -4.92 -22.46 2.42
C GLU A 140 -4.33 -23.76 2.98
N LYS A 141 -4.70 -24.92 2.47
CA LYS A 141 -4.16 -26.21 2.91
C LYS A 141 -2.66 -26.35 2.64
N TYR A 142 -2.14 -25.61 1.68
CA TYR A 142 -0.71 -25.59 1.35
C TYR A 142 0.07 -24.54 2.15
N TRP A 143 -0.59 -23.71 2.93
CA TRP A 143 0.07 -22.67 3.71
C TRP A 143 0.35 -23.16 5.13
N PRO A 144 1.61 -23.14 5.58
CA PRO A 144 1.96 -23.61 6.90
C PRO A 144 1.37 -22.71 7.99
N LEU A 145 0.98 -23.30 9.11
CA LEU A 145 0.60 -22.55 10.29
C LEU A 145 1.84 -22.22 11.12
N MET A 146 1.93 -20.97 11.51
CA MET A 146 2.97 -20.41 12.36
C MET A 146 2.37 -19.91 13.67
N PRO A 147 3.13 -19.82 14.76
CA PRO A 147 2.66 -19.18 15.98
C PRO A 147 2.33 -17.70 15.71
N PRO A 148 1.49 -17.08 16.55
CA PRO A 148 1.32 -15.63 16.55
C PRO A 148 2.67 -14.92 16.71
N LEU A 149 2.76 -13.68 16.21
CA LEU A 149 3.95 -12.86 16.45
C LEU A 149 4.06 -12.53 17.93
N PRO A 150 5.25 -12.58 18.55
CA PRO A 150 5.41 -12.33 19.98
C PRO A 150 4.83 -11.01 20.48
N SER A 151 4.95 -9.98 19.66
CA SER A 151 4.43 -8.64 19.98
C SER A 151 2.91 -8.46 19.72
N TYR A 152 2.19 -9.53 19.32
CA TYR A 152 0.74 -9.51 19.00
C TYR A 152 -0.09 -10.47 19.87
N GLY A 153 0.51 -11.12 20.84
CA GLY A 153 -0.18 -12.02 21.75
C GLY A 153 -0.89 -13.17 21.08
N TYR A 154 -2.20 -13.23 21.21
CA TYR A 154 -2.98 -14.35 20.68
C TYR A 154 -3.23 -14.28 19.17
N GLY A 155 -2.97 -13.16 18.50
CA GLY A 155 -3.12 -13.02 17.05
C GLY A 155 -3.62 -11.65 16.61
N ARG A 156 -3.54 -11.36 15.31
CA ARG A 156 -3.90 -10.04 14.77
C ARG A 156 -5.36 -9.95 14.29
N GLU A 157 -5.80 -10.90 13.50
CA GLU A 157 -7.17 -10.96 12.95
C GLU A 157 -8.05 -11.95 13.68
N LEU A 158 -7.47 -13.11 13.97
CA LEU A 158 -8.10 -14.23 14.61
C LEU A 158 -7.14 -14.77 15.68
N PRO A 159 -7.66 -15.27 16.79
CA PRO A 159 -6.83 -15.84 17.84
C PRO A 159 -6.15 -17.14 17.37
N GLY A 160 -4.97 -17.41 17.92
CA GLY A 160 -4.22 -18.63 17.68
C GLY A 160 -3.24 -18.56 16.50
N PRO A 161 -2.89 -19.70 15.92
CA PRO A 161 -1.93 -19.75 14.82
C PRO A 161 -2.32 -18.90 13.62
N ARG A 162 -1.34 -18.43 12.86
CA ARG A 162 -1.51 -17.68 11.62
C ARG A 162 -0.93 -18.43 10.44
N TYR A 163 -1.42 -18.19 9.25
CA TYR A 163 -0.75 -18.66 8.04
C TYR A 163 0.60 -17.96 7.85
N GLY A 164 1.59 -18.70 7.40
CA GLY A 164 2.89 -18.17 6.99
C GLY A 164 2.78 -17.28 5.75
N SER A 165 3.87 -16.64 5.37
CA SER A 165 3.95 -15.84 4.13
C SER A 165 4.30 -16.72 2.93
N LEU A 166 3.96 -16.25 1.70
CA LEU A 166 4.34 -16.95 0.47
C LEU A 166 5.86 -17.05 0.35
N ILE A 167 6.56 -15.94 0.57
CA ILE A 167 8.02 -15.91 0.67
C ILE A 167 8.38 -15.55 2.10
N HIS A 168 9.11 -16.44 2.76
CA HIS A 168 9.44 -16.32 4.17
C HIS A 168 10.93 -16.29 4.42
N GLY A 169 11.37 -15.42 5.32
CA GLY A 169 12.73 -15.38 5.85
C GLY A 169 12.75 -15.22 7.36
N GLN A 170 13.57 -15.97 8.07
CA GLN A 170 13.69 -15.86 9.52
C GLN A 170 15.12 -16.05 9.97
N ASN A 171 15.62 -15.14 10.84
CA ASN A 171 16.98 -15.14 11.36
C ASN A 171 18.05 -15.17 10.25
N LEU A 172 17.84 -14.37 9.22
CA LEU A 172 18.68 -14.35 8.02
C LEU A 172 19.52 -13.08 7.98
N LYS A 173 20.59 -13.16 7.18
CA LYS A 173 21.47 -12.02 6.89
C LYS A 173 21.83 -11.97 5.40
N ASP A 174 21.94 -10.75 4.86
CA ASP A 174 22.35 -10.50 3.48
C ASP A 174 21.40 -11.17 2.48
N ILE A 175 20.18 -10.64 2.41
CA ILE A 175 19.10 -11.09 1.53
C ILE A 175 18.85 -10.02 0.48
N VAL A 176 18.75 -10.44 -0.76
CA VAL A 176 18.37 -9.60 -1.89
C VAL A 176 17.18 -10.22 -2.61
N ILE A 177 16.10 -9.47 -2.76
CA ILE A 177 14.97 -9.83 -3.65
C ILE A 177 14.89 -8.71 -4.70
N THR A 178 15.23 -9.02 -5.95
CA THR A 178 15.32 -8.01 -7.01
C THR A 178 14.95 -8.59 -8.37
N GLY A 179 14.97 -7.78 -9.40
CA GLY A 179 14.69 -8.29 -10.73
C GLY A 179 14.68 -7.24 -11.83
N ASN A 180 14.15 -7.65 -12.96
CA ASN A 180 13.85 -6.79 -14.10
C ASN A 180 12.33 -6.52 -14.16
N ASN A 181 11.73 -6.05 -13.05
CA ASN A 181 10.31 -5.84 -12.88
C ASN A 181 9.46 -7.14 -12.95
N GLY A 182 10.04 -8.28 -12.56
CA GLY A 182 9.28 -9.51 -12.37
C GLY A 182 8.27 -9.37 -11.21
N THR A 183 7.29 -10.24 -11.17
CA THR A 183 6.11 -10.11 -10.29
C THR A 183 6.06 -11.24 -9.27
N ILE A 184 5.67 -10.91 -8.03
CA ILE A 184 5.21 -11.85 -7.02
C ILE A 184 3.71 -11.57 -6.80
N ASN A 185 2.87 -12.54 -7.13
CA ASN A 185 1.41 -12.44 -7.04
C ASN A 185 0.87 -13.43 -6.02
N GLY A 186 0.25 -12.91 -4.97
CA GLY A 186 -0.30 -13.72 -3.89
C GLY A 186 -1.65 -14.39 -4.20
N GLN A 187 -2.27 -14.09 -5.34
CA GLN A 187 -3.61 -14.55 -5.72
C GLN A 187 -4.65 -14.34 -4.59
N GLY A 188 -4.59 -13.16 -3.93
CA GLY A 188 -5.31 -12.82 -2.71
C GLY A 188 -6.84 -12.85 -2.81
N GLN A 189 -7.41 -12.84 -4.02
CA GLN A 189 -8.85 -12.77 -4.23
C GLN A 189 -9.61 -13.90 -3.51
N ALA A 190 -9.08 -15.12 -3.53
CA ALA A 190 -9.66 -16.26 -2.83
C ALA A 190 -9.64 -16.03 -1.31
N TRP A 191 -8.56 -15.47 -0.77
CA TRP A 191 -8.40 -15.16 0.64
C TRP A 191 -9.35 -14.05 1.10
N TRP A 192 -9.48 -12.97 0.32
CA TRP A 192 -10.41 -11.86 0.63
C TRP A 192 -11.86 -12.34 0.62
N LYS A 193 -12.23 -13.21 -0.34
CA LYS A 193 -13.56 -13.82 -0.39
C LYS A 193 -13.82 -14.66 0.87
N LYS A 194 -12.92 -15.57 1.23
CA LYS A 194 -13.03 -16.40 2.44
C LYS A 194 -13.09 -15.55 3.71
N ARG A 195 -12.30 -14.47 3.81
CA ARG A 195 -12.33 -13.52 4.92
C ARG A 195 -13.70 -12.88 5.09
N ARG A 196 -14.27 -12.34 4.00
CA ARG A 196 -15.62 -11.74 4.02
C ARG A 196 -16.70 -12.73 4.40
N GLN A 197 -16.54 -13.98 3.99
CA GLN A 197 -17.47 -15.08 4.32
C GLN A 197 -17.21 -15.69 5.72
N LYS A 198 -16.21 -15.20 6.48
CA LYS A 198 -15.82 -15.72 7.79
C LYS A 198 -15.48 -17.23 7.78
N LEU A 199 -14.92 -17.72 6.67
CA LEU A 199 -14.55 -19.11 6.49
C LEU A 199 -13.12 -19.44 6.95
N LEU A 200 -12.28 -18.42 7.15
CA LEU A 200 -10.91 -18.60 7.61
C LEU A 200 -10.88 -18.90 9.12
N LYS A 201 -10.07 -19.87 9.50
CA LYS A 201 -9.88 -20.27 10.91
C LYS A 201 -8.68 -19.57 11.56
N HIS A 202 -7.78 -19.03 10.75
CA HIS A 202 -6.53 -18.40 11.20
C HIS A 202 -6.30 -17.08 10.48
N THR A 203 -5.51 -16.21 11.08
CA THR A 203 -5.05 -14.96 10.47
C THR A 203 -4.33 -15.27 9.15
N ARG A 204 -4.65 -14.53 8.11
CA ARG A 204 -4.03 -14.68 6.78
C ARG A 204 -2.54 -14.38 6.81
N GLY A 205 -1.77 -15.02 5.93
CA GLY A 205 -0.33 -14.78 5.78
C GLY A 205 -0.02 -13.56 4.90
N PRO A 206 1.07 -12.83 5.18
CA PRO A 206 1.60 -11.81 4.28
C PRO A 206 2.10 -12.41 2.95
N LEU A 207 2.31 -11.55 1.94
CA LEU A 207 2.93 -12.00 0.69
C LEU A 207 4.42 -12.29 0.89
N VAL A 208 5.16 -11.32 1.41
CA VAL A 208 6.58 -11.46 1.75
C VAL A 208 6.78 -11.06 3.20
N GLN A 209 7.31 -11.95 4.03
CA GLN A 209 7.63 -11.66 5.42
C GLN A 209 9.05 -12.09 5.74
N ILE A 210 9.83 -11.14 6.26
CA ILE A 210 11.19 -11.38 6.74
C ILE A 210 11.25 -10.98 8.20
N MET A 211 11.72 -11.88 9.06
CA MET A 211 11.66 -11.72 10.52
C MET A 211 13.04 -11.87 11.14
N TRP A 212 13.35 -11.06 12.17
CA TRP A 212 14.59 -11.13 12.95
C TRP A 212 15.85 -11.20 12.08
N SER A 213 15.89 -10.38 11.03
CA SER A 213 16.90 -10.47 9.97
C SER A 213 17.57 -9.14 9.72
N SER A 214 18.74 -9.14 9.09
CA SER A 214 19.48 -7.93 8.78
C SER A 214 20.04 -7.91 7.36
N ASP A 215 20.39 -6.70 6.90
CA ASP A 215 20.99 -6.46 5.60
C ASP A 215 20.10 -6.96 4.46
N ILE A 216 18.89 -6.38 4.39
CA ILE A 216 17.84 -6.78 3.46
C ILE A 216 17.72 -5.72 2.35
N TYR A 217 17.76 -6.14 1.11
CA TYR A 217 17.58 -5.28 -0.05
C TYR A 217 16.49 -5.82 -0.97
N ILE A 218 15.41 -5.05 -1.16
CA ILE A 218 14.29 -5.42 -2.02
C ILE A 218 14.09 -4.34 -3.06
N SER A 219 14.22 -4.67 -4.35
CA SER A 219 14.12 -3.67 -5.41
C SER A 219 13.63 -4.20 -6.76
N ASP A 220 13.19 -3.26 -7.60
CA ASP A 220 12.96 -3.48 -9.02
C ASP A 220 12.02 -4.65 -9.35
N ILE A 221 10.98 -4.82 -8.53
CA ILE A 221 9.96 -5.87 -8.65
C ILE A 221 8.55 -5.31 -8.48
N THR A 222 7.58 -6.10 -8.91
CA THR A 222 6.16 -5.85 -8.65
C THR A 222 5.62 -6.88 -7.65
N LEU A 223 4.99 -6.40 -6.57
CA LEU A 223 4.24 -7.21 -5.60
C LEU A 223 2.75 -6.95 -5.80
N ARG A 224 1.93 -7.99 -5.91
CA ARG A 224 0.51 -7.77 -6.13
C ARG A 224 -0.39 -8.79 -5.47
N ASP A 225 -1.61 -8.38 -5.25
CA ASP A 225 -2.72 -9.22 -4.81
C ASP A 225 -2.34 -10.09 -3.60
N SER A 226 -1.75 -9.45 -2.57
CA SER A 226 -1.39 -10.14 -1.32
C SER A 226 -2.62 -10.69 -0.62
N PRO A 227 -2.55 -11.87 0.03
CA PRO A 227 -3.65 -12.39 0.85
C PRO A 227 -4.00 -11.49 2.04
N PHE A 228 -2.99 -10.82 2.60
CA PHE A 228 -3.01 -9.94 3.78
C PHE A 228 -2.02 -8.79 3.54
N TRP A 229 -1.17 -8.41 4.52
CA TRP A 229 -0.10 -7.44 4.34
C TRP A 229 0.86 -7.84 3.22
N THR A 230 1.31 -6.89 2.42
CA THR A 230 2.10 -7.25 1.22
C THR A 230 3.56 -7.50 1.58
N LEU A 231 4.24 -6.52 2.15
CA LEU A 231 5.64 -6.64 2.56
C LEU A 231 5.78 -6.32 4.04
N HIS A 232 6.08 -7.33 4.84
CA HIS A 232 6.14 -7.23 6.29
C HIS A 232 7.51 -7.61 6.84
N PRO A 233 8.46 -6.67 6.91
CA PRO A 233 9.67 -6.83 7.72
C PRO A 233 9.30 -6.72 9.20
N TYR A 234 9.65 -7.74 9.99
CA TYR A 234 9.35 -7.82 11.41
C TYR A 234 10.63 -7.97 12.22
N ASP A 235 10.88 -7.03 13.13
CA ASP A 235 12.11 -6.95 13.95
C ASP A 235 13.39 -7.10 13.11
N CYS A 236 13.45 -6.32 12.02
CA CYS A 236 14.55 -6.31 11.07
C CYS A 236 15.42 -5.06 11.22
N LYS A 237 16.68 -5.18 10.81
CA LYS A 237 17.65 -4.09 10.83
C LYS A 237 18.34 -3.93 9.48
N ASN A 238 18.62 -2.67 9.10
CA ASN A 238 19.30 -2.34 7.87
C ASN A 238 18.54 -2.87 6.63
N VAL A 239 17.37 -2.30 6.38
CA VAL A 239 16.45 -2.71 5.31
C VAL A 239 16.33 -1.60 4.28
N THR A 240 16.54 -1.92 3.01
CA THR A 240 16.30 -1.01 1.89
C THR A 240 15.23 -1.59 0.97
N ILE A 241 14.19 -0.80 0.70
CA ILE A 241 13.14 -1.11 -0.27
C ILE A 241 13.13 0.01 -1.29
N LYS A 242 13.42 -0.30 -2.56
CA LYS A 242 13.62 0.70 -3.59
C LYS A 242 12.98 0.30 -4.92
N ASN A 243 12.33 1.25 -5.60
CA ASN A 243 11.74 1.04 -6.93
C ASN A 243 10.84 -0.21 -6.99
N VAL A 244 9.99 -0.37 -5.95
CA VAL A 244 9.02 -1.47 -5.87
C VAL A 244 7.62 -0.95 -6.21
N THR A 245 6.94 -1.67 -7.07
CA THR A 245 5.52 -1.43 -7.38
C THR A 245 4.65 -2.38 -6.57
N ILE A 246 3.70 -1.85 -5.78
CA ILE A 246 2.78 -2.66 -4.96
C ILE A 246 1.35 -2.39 -5.39
N LEU A 247 0.64 -3.45 -5.76
CA LEU A 247 -0.70 -3.36 -6.33
C LEU A 247 -1.67 -4.32 -5.66
N ALA A 248 -2.82 -3.79 -5.25
CA ALA A 248 -4.01 -4.56 -4.91
C ALA A 248 -5.26 -3.78 -5.35
N PRO A 249 -6.43 -4.42 -5.50
CA PRO A 249 -7.67 -3.70 -5.71
C PRO A 249 -7.90 -2.68 -4.59
N VAL A 250 -8.25 -1.45 -4.94
CA VAL A 250 -8.45 -0.36 -3.98
C VAL A 250 -9.77 -0.46 -3.19
N SER A 251 -10.56 -1.49 -3.48
CA SER A 251 -11.76 -1.90 -2.76
C SER A 251 -11.83 -3.42 -2.69
N ASP A 252 -12.56 -3.94 -1.72
CA ASP A 252 -12.79 -5.39 -1.54
C ASP A 252 -11.54 -6.27 -1.31
N ALA A 253 -10.41 -5.66 -1.06
CA ALA A 253 -9.13 -6.30 -0.74
C ALA A 253 -8.66 -5.90 0.69
N PRO A 254 -9.32 -6.40 1.75
CA PRO A 254 -9.08 -5.97 3.11
C PRO A 254 -7.67 -6.33 3.60
N ASN A 255 -7.06 -5.39 4.32
CA ASN A 255 -5.73 -5.52 4.93
C ASN A 255 -4.61 -5.85 3.92
N THR A 256 -4.74 -5.32 2.70
CA THR A 256 -3.68 -5.37 1.69
C THR A 256 -2.76 -4.17 1.82
N ASP A 257 -2.31 -3.90 3.05
CA ASP A 257 -1.31 -2.88 3.34
C ASP A 257 -0.07 -3.10 2.47
N GLY A 258 0.54 -2.02 1.97
CA GLY A 258 1.66 -2.13 1.04
C GLY A 258 2.94 -2.56 1.74
N ILE A 259 3.43 -1.78 2.70
CA ILE A 259 4.64 -2.07 3.46
C ILE A 259 4.37 -1.82 4.93
N ASP A 260 4.67 -2.79 5.76
CA ASP A 260 4.47 -2.77 7.21
C ASP A 260 5.80 -2.92 7.96
N PRO A 261 6.61 -1.86 8.10
CA PRO A 261 7.77 -1.89 9.00
C PRO A 261 7.29 -2.13 10.43
N ASP A 262 7.67 -3.25 11.04
CA ASP A 262 7.20 -3.66 12.36
C ASP A 262 8.38 -3.97 13.27
N SER A 263 8.57 -3.16 14.31
CA SER A 263 9.70 -3.28 15.22
C SER A 263 11.06 -3.19 14.51
N CYS A 264 11.16 -2.40 13.43
CA CYS A 264 12.33 -2.33 12.56
C CYS A 264 13.22 -1.12 12.86
N GLU A 265 14.52 -1.30 12.65
CA GLU A 265 15.53 -0.27 12.86
C GLU A 265 16.35 -0.01 11.58
N SER A 266 16.57 1.25 11.26
CA SER A 266 17.43 1.66 10.13
C SER A 266 16.88 1.17 8.77
N MET A 267 15.76 1.74 8.37
CA MET A 267 15.12 1.43 7.08
C MET A 267 15.13 2.61 6.11
N VAL A 268 15.25 2.29 4.82
CA VAL A 268 14.99 3.23 3.73
C VAL A 268 13.93 2.64 2.80
N ILE A 269 12.86 3.39 2.54
CA ILE A 269 11.82 3.05 1.57
C ILE A 269 11.78 4.20 0.56
N GLU A 270 12.17 3.94 -0.68
CA GLU A 270 12.30 5.00 -1.68
C GLU A 270 11.86 4.60 -3.09
N ASP A 271 11.42 5.61 -3.85
CA ASP A 271 11.11 5.48 -5.28
C ASP A 271 10.01 4.43 -5.56
N CYS A 272 9.05 4.25 -4.65
CA CYS A 272 8.01 3.22 -4.77
C CYS A 272 6.67 3.77 -5.26
N TYR A 273 5.93 2.93 -5.98
CA TYR A 273 4.53 3.15 -6.34
C TYR A 273 3.63 2.15 -5.61
N ILE A 274 2.66 2.65 -4.83
CA ILE A 274 1.79 1.82 -4.00
C ILE A 274 0.32 2.17 -4.28
N SER A 275 -0.48 1.18 -4.72
CA SER A 275 -1.92 1.35 -4.90
C SER A 275 -2.64 0.11 -4.34
N VAL A 276 -3.28 0.26 -3.18
CA VAL A 276 -3.72 -0.88 -2.34
C VAL A 276 -5.10 -0.65 -1.72
N GLY A 277 -5.67 -1.71 -1.16
CA GLY A 277 -6.97 -1.73 -0.52
C GLY A 277 -6.95 -1.42 0.98
N ASP A 278 -5.80 -1.10 1.56
CA ASP A 278 -5.66 -0.63 2.94
C ASP A 278 -4.55 0.44 3.04
N ASP A 279 -3.79 0.57 4.14
CA ASP A 279 -2.73 1.55 4.29
C ASP A 279 -1.60 1.33 3.24
N GLY A 280 -1.09 2.41 2.63
CA GLY A 280 0.05 2.32 1.72
C GLY A 280 1.31 1.87 2.44
N ILE A 281 1.66 2.54 3.53
CA ILE A 281 2.67 2.13 4.50
C ILE A 281 2.05 2.22 5.89
N ALA A 282 2.24 1.20 6.73
CA ALA A 282 1.83 1.22 8.12
C ALA A 282 2.98 0.85 9.06
N ILE A 283 3.57 1.86 9.72
CA ILE A 283 4.67 1.66 10.67
C ILE A 283 4.10 1.15 11.98
N LYS A 284 4.63 0.02 12.45
CA LYS A 284 4.12 -0.75 13.58
C LYS A 284 5.26 -1.09 14.57
N SER A 285 4.90 -1.45 15.81
CA SER A 285 5.82 -1.97 16.83
C SER A 285 5.07 -2.77 17.90
N GLY A 286 4.18 -3.62 17.47
CA GLY A 286 3.44 -4.51 18.36
C GLY A 286 2.22 -3.88 19.04
N TRP A 287 1.46 -4.69 19.76
CA TRP A 287 0.08 -4.41 20.19
C TRP A 287 -0.10 -4.56 21.69
N ASP A 288 -0.52 -3.49 22.39
CA ASP A 288 -0.83 -3.40 23.80
C ASP A 288 0.23 -4.04 24.73
N GLN A 289 -0.16 -4.79 25.76
CA GLN A 289 0.76 -5.44 26.71
C GLN A 289 1.82 -6.32 26.03
N TYR A 290 1.51 -6.91 24.90
CA TYR A 290 2.44 -7.76 24.15
C TYR A 290 3.51 -6.93 23.44
N GLY A 291 3.14 -5.83 22.81
CA GLY A 291 4.07 -4.89 22.20
C GLY A 291 4.94 -4.17 23.25
N ILE A 292 4.35 -3.80 24.40
CA ILE A 292 5.07 -3.22 25.53
C ILE A 292 6.11 -4.22 26.06
N ALA A 293 5.71 -5.47 26.30
CA ALA A 293 6.61 -6.50 26.81
C ALA A 293 7.71 -6.90 25.81
N TYR A 294 7.37 -6.90 24.51
CA TYR A 294 8.36 -7.16 23.45
C TYR A 294 9.41 -6.03 23.38
N GLY A 295 9.01 -4.78 23.61
CA GLY A 295 9.89 -3.64 23.82
C GLY A 295 10.80 -3.27 22.65
N ARG A 296 10.40 -3.60 21.41
CA ARG A 296 11.18 -3.32 20.20
C ARG A 296 10.53 -2.19 19.40
N PRO A 297 11.12 -0.98 19.41
CA PRO A 297 10.56 0.13 18.64
C PRO A 297 10.82 0.01 17.14
N SER A 298 9.99 0.67 16.34
CA SER A 298 10.35 1.05 14.98
C SER A 298 11.01 2.42 14.99
N THR A 299 12.26 2.50 14.51
CA THR A 299 13.04 3.73 14.61
C THR A 299 14.02 3.92 13.46
N ASN A 300 14.41 5.19 13.21
CA ASN A 300 15.34 5.55 12.14
C ASN A 300 14.88 5.04 10.76
N ILE A 301 13.67 5.46 10.34
CA ILE A 301 13.07 5.07 9.07
C ILE A 301 12.93 6.29 8.18
N LEU A 302 13.53 6.22 6.99
CA LEU A 302 13.41 7.21 5.94
C LEU A 302 12.48 6.69 4.83
N ILE A 303 11.42 7.44 4.54
CA ILE A 303 10.45 7.16 3.48
C ILE A 303 10.48 8.33 2.52
N ARG A 304 10.81 8.10 1.24
CA ARG A 304 10.92 9.22 0.29
C ARG A 304 10.57 8.87 -1.14
N ASN A 305 10.15 9.91 -1.89
CA ASN A 305 9.85 9.81 -3.33
C ASN A 305 8.77 8.76 -3.64
N LEU A 306 7.68 8.75 -2.89
CA LEU A 306 6.61 7.78 -3.08
C LEU A 306 5.39 8.38 -3.76
N VAL A 307 4.73 7.56 -4.56
CA VAL A 307 3.40 7.82 -5.08
C VAL A 307 2.44 6.79 -4.51
N VAL A 308 1.44 7.25 -3.75
CA VAL A 308 0.57 6.34 -2.99
C VAL A 308 -0.91 6.61 -3.27
N ARG A 309 -1.67 5.53 -3.40
CA ARG A 309 -3.13 5.55 -3.47
C ARG A 309 -3.74 4.54 -2.50
N SER A 310 -4.63 5.02 -1.62
CA SER A 310 -5.41 4.19 -0.71
C SER A 310 -6.82 4.78 -0.55
N THR A 311 -7.81 4.16 -1.16
CA THR A 311 -9.20 4.67 -1.11
C THR A 311 -9.92 4.30 0.19
N VAL A 312 -9.43 3.30 0.91
CA VAL A 312 -10.05 2.78 2.15
C VAL A 312 -9.36 3.32 3.40
N SER A 313 -8.04 3.42 3.40
CA SER A 313 -7.28 3.78 4.60
C SER A 313 -6.41 5.03 4.40
N ALA A 314 -5.11 4.96 4.47
CA ALA A 314 -4.23 6.12 4.35
C ALA A 314 -3.00 5.85 3.48
N GLY A 315 -2.39 6.92 2.96
CA GLY A 315 -1.11 6.82 2.26
C GLY A 315 -0.01 6.32 3.20
N ILE A 316 0.22 7.04 4.29
CA ILE A 316 1.18 6.67 5.35
C ILE A 316 0.46 6.64 6.69
N SER A 317 0.51 5.52 7.38
CA SER A 317 -0.01 5.32 8.73
C SER A 317 1.10 5.05 9.75
N ILE A 318 0.89 5.51 10.97
CA ILE A 318 1.61 5.09 12.18
C ILE A 318 0.59 4.43 13.10
N GLY A 319 0.87 3.20 13.53
CA GLY A 319 -0.03 2.41 14.35
C GLY A 319 -1.17 1.75 13.53
N SER A 320 -2.23 1.25 14.19
CA SER A 320 -2.54 1.27 15.65
C SER A 320 -1.59 0.46 16.54
N GLU A 321 -0.91 -0.49 16.00
CA GLU A 321 0.06 -1.33 16.69
C GLU A 321 1.37 -0.56 16.86
N MET A 322 1.51 0.18 17.99
CA MET A 322 2.68 1.06 18.22
C MET A 322 3.23 0.95 19.66
N SER A 323 2.93 -0.15 20.34
CA SER A 323 3.15 -0.30 21.78
C SER A 323 4.62 -0.47 22.17
N GLY A 324 5.49 -0.92 21.25
CA GLY A 324 6.93 -0.93 21.44
C GLY A 324 7.61 0.44 21.26
N GLY A 325 6.85 1.44 20.78
CA GLY A 325 7.34 2.79 20.46
C GLY A 325 7.67 2.98 18.98
N ILE A 326 7.47 4.21 18.50
CA ILE A 326 7.85 4.63 17.14
C ILE A 326 8.53 5.99 17.23
N SER A 327 9.76 6.11 16.70
CA SER A 327 10.50 7.37 16.70
C SER A 327 11.40 7.54 15.49
N ASP A 328 11.84 8.77 15.28
CA ASP A 328 12.85 9.12 14.28
C ASP A 328 12.43 8.70 12.85
N ILE A 329 11.20 9.05 12.51
CA ILE A 329 10.63 8.77 11.20
C ILE A 329 10.66 10.03 10.34
N THR A 330 11.21 9.92 9.15
CA THR A 330 11.18 11.01 8.15
C THR A 330 10.45 10.54 6.90
N VAL A 331 9.43 11.29 6.51
CA VAL A 331 8.70 11.11 5.25
C VAL A 331 8.90 12.35 4.41
N GLU A 332 9.44 12.20 3.20
CA GLU A 332 9.68 13.32 2.30
C GLU A 332 9.34 13.03 0.84
N ASN A 333 8.92 14.05 0.11
CA ASN A 333 8.54 13.95 -1.30
C ASN A 333 7.47 12.88 -1.54
N LEU A 334 6.37 12.97 -0.80
CA LEU A 334 5.24 12.03 -0.89
C LEU A 334 4.12 12.63 -1.73
N HIS A 335 3.68 11.91 -2.75
CA HIS A 335 2.47 12.23 -3.50
C HIS A 335 1.35 11.24 -3.15
N VAL A 336 0.28 11.74 -2.56
CA VAL A 336 -0.93 10.95 -2.28
C VAL A 336 -2.08 11.44 -3.13
N TRP A 337 -2.70 10.54 -3.88
CA TRP A 337 -3.77 10.88 -4.80
C TRP A 337 -4.98 9.96 -4.67
N ASN A 338 -6.18 10.49 -4.95
CA ASN A 338 -7.45 9.74 -4.90
C ASN A 338 -7.57 8.82 -3.68
N SER A 339 -7.31 9.37 -2.49
CA SER A 339 -7.18 8.58 -1.26
C SER A 339 -8.14 9.05 -0.17
N ARG A 340 -8.45 8.15 0.76
CA ARG A 340 -9.28 8.52 1.92
C ARG A 340 -8.52 9.42 2.89
N ARG A 341 -7.22 9.12 3.16
CA ARG A 341 -6.33 9.94 3.99
C ARG A 341 -4.93 9.98 3.38
N ALA A 342 -4.21 11.07 3.62
CA ALA A 342 -2.80 11.09 3.22
C ALA A 342 -1.91 10.57 4.36
N VAL A 343 -1.99 11.20 5.54
CA VAL A 343 -1.23 10.81 6.73
C VAL A 343 -2.18 10.47 7.85
N ARG A 344 -1.87 9.39 8.57
CA ARG A 344 -2.66 8.94 9.71
C ARG A 344 -1.76 8.49 10.87
N ILE A 345 -2.06 8.97 12.09
CA ILE A 345 -1.55 8.40 13.34
C ILE A 345 -2.74 7.92 14.14
N LYS A 346 -2.73 6.64 14.53
CA LYS A 346 -3.83 5.99 15.25
C LYS A 346 -3.30 5.27 16.48
N THR A 347 -3.90 5.60 17.62
CA THR A 347 -3.56 5.01 18.93
C THR A 347 -4.76 5.07 19.87
N SER A 348 -4.67 4.46 21.04
CA SER A 348 -5.67 4.54 22.10
C SER A 348 -5.06 4.26 23.47
N ALA A 349 -5.83 4.47 24.54
CA ALA A 349 -5.50 3.92 25.85
C ALA A 349 -5.25 2.41 25.75
N GLY A 350 -4.35 1.89 26.57
CA GLY A 350 -3.91 0.49 26.50
C GLY A 350 -2.71 0.24 25.61
N ARG A 351 -2.41 1.14 24.65
CA ARG A 351 -1.23 0.97 23.77
C ARG A 351 0.08 1.17 24.51
N GLY A 352 0.16 2.10 25.47
CA GLY A 352 1.45 2.54 26.01
C GLY A 352 2.40 3.01 24.90
N GLY A 353 3.69 2.88 25.10
CA GLY A 353 4.69 3.27 24.12
C GLY A 353 4.66 4.76 23.76
N TYR A 354 5.18 5.10 22.59
CA TYR A 354 5.28 6.48 22.14
C TYR A 354 5.29 6.60 20.62
N VAL A 355 4.87 7.78 20.12
CA VAL A 355 5.11 8.26 18.76
C VAL A 355 5.76 9.63 18.88
N GLN A 356 7.05 9.73 18.54
CA GLN A 356 7.81 10.96 18.71
C GLN A 356 8.86 11.16 17.64
N ASN A 357 9.27 12.44 17.46
CA ASN A 357 10.28 12.82 16.46
C ASN A 357 9.89 12.36 15.05
N ILE A 358 8.67 12.73 14.62
CA ILE A 358 8.12 12.38 13.32
C ILE A 358 8.13 13.60 12.42
N THR A 359 8.72 13.48 11.26
CA THR A 359 8.85 14.59 10.30
C THR A 359 8.26 14.23 8.95
N TYR A 360 7.35 15.09 8.48
CA TYR A 360 6.80 15.05 7.13
C TYR A 360 7.23 16.29 6.35
N LYS A 361 7.83 16.10 5.16
CA LYS A 361 8.33 17.20 4.33
C LYS A 361 7.90 17.04 2.87
N ASN A 362 7.49 18.14 2.25
CA ASN A 362 7.14 18.19 0.84
C ASN A 362 6.11 17.14 0.43
N LEU A 363 4.87 17.30 0.92
CA LEU A 363 3.75 16.42 0.59
C LEU A 363 2.86 17.09 -0.45
N THR A 364 2.57 16.36 -1.52
CA THR A 364 1.59 16.74 -2.54
C THR A 364 0.33 15.90 -2.36
N LEU A 365 -0.81 16.55 -2.16
CA LEU A 365 -2.09 15.91 -1.95
C LEU A 365 -3.04 16.24 -3.11
N ASP A 366 -3.57 15.22 -3.76
CA ASP A 366 -4.49 15.38 -4.88
C ASP A 366 -5.75 14.56 -4.68
N ASN A 367 -6.90 15.23 -4.55
CA ASN A 367 -8.20 14.61 -4.32
C ASN A 367 -8.17 13.63 -3.12
N VAL A 368 -7.82 14.16 -1.93
CA VAL A 368 -7.74 13.40 -0.67
C VAL A 368 -8.84 13.85 0.28
N ARG A 369 -9.58 12.89 0.85
CA ARG A 369 -10.70 13.24 1.76
C ARG A 369 -10.19 13.91 3.06
N VAL A 370 -9.16 13.35 3.71
CA VAL A 370 -8.52 13.94 4.89
C VAL A 370 -7.01 14.01 4.67
N GLY A 371 -6.44 15.21 4.72
CA GLY A 371 -5.00 15.38 4.53
C GLY A 371 -4.19 14.73 5.66
N ILE A 372 -4.35 15.24 6.87
CA ILE A 372 -3.63 14.77 8.05
C ILE A 372 -4.66 14.40 9.12
N VAL A 373 -4.55 13.21 9.69
CA VAL A 373 -5.39 12.78 10.82
C VAL A 373 -4.57 12.14 11.93
N ILE A 374 -4.80 12.61 13.16
CA ILE A 374 -4.27 11.99 14.39
C ILE A 374 -5.47 11.68 15.28
N LYS A 375 -5.60 10.42 15.71
CA LYS A 375 -6.66 9.95 16.60
C LYS A 375 -6.10 9.15 17.77
N THR A 376 -6.59 9.43 18.97
CA THR A 376 -6.18 8.78 20.23
C THR A 376 -7.27 7.91 20.86
N ASN A 377 -8.29 7.57 20.08
CA ASN A 377 -9.43 6.74 20.49
C ASN A 377 -9.72 5.59 19.52
N TYR A 378 -8.65 4.99 18.98
CA TYR A 378 -8.75 3.84 18.09
C TYR A 378 -8.86 2.55 18.91
N ASN A 379 -10.09 2.25 19.37
CA ASN A 379 -10.41 1.21 20.36
C ASN A 379 -10.43 -0.20 19.76
N GLU A 380 -9.30 -0.66 19.25
CA GLU A 380 -9.09 -2.01 18.77
C GLU A 380 -8.00 -2.65 19.64
N HIS A 381 -8.31 -3.74 20.33
CA HIS A 381 -7.39 -4.42 21.26
C HIS A 381 -7.27 -5.90 20.88
N PRO A 382 -6.12 -6.57 21.17
CA PRO A 382 -5.96 -7.98 20.85
C PRO A 382 -6.86 -8.89 21.72
N ASP A 383 -7.13 -8.48 22.95
CA ASP A 383 -7.96 -9.17 23.93
C ASP A 383 -8.39 -8.20 25.07
N GLU A 384 -9.15 -8.72 26.03
CA GLU A 384 -9.65 -7.95 27.17
C GLU A 384 -8.59 -7.70 28.26
N GLY A 385 -7.40 -8.33 28.16
CA GLY A 385 -6.35 -8.27 29.18
C GLY A 385 -5.44 -7.03 29.09
N TYR A 386 -5.76 -6.06 28.23
CA TYR A 386 -4.97 -4.84 28.12
C TYR A 386 -5.11 -3.93 29.36
N ASN A 387 -4.07 -3.20 29.68
CA ASN A 387 -4.10 -2.22 30.76
C ASN A 387 -4.54 -0.85 30.23
N PRO A 388 -5.75 -0.35 30.52
CA PRO A 388 -6.24 0.95 30.04
C PRO A 388 -5.40 2.15 30.54
N GLU A 389 -4.65 1.99 31.63
CA GLU A 389 -3.78 3.03 32.17
C GLU A 389 -2.41 3.11 31.42
N ALA A 390 -2.15 2.19 30.52
CA ALA A 390 -1.00 2.26 29.64
C ALA A 390 -1.24 3.29 28.52
N LEU A 391 -1.01 4.56 28.83
CA LEU A 391 -1.27 5.67 27.93
C LEU A 391 -0.10 5.92 26.98
N PRO A 392 -0.32 6.05 25.65
CA PRO A 392 0.73 6.39 24.71
C PRO A 392 1.13 7.86 24.78
N VAL A 393 2.40 8.14 24.48
CA VAL A 393 2.93 9.51 24.38
C VAL A 393 3.01 9.92 22.91
N LEU A 394 2.35 11.02 22.53
CA LEU A 394 2.40 11.59 21.18
C LEU A 394 3.02 12.99 21.24
N LYS A 395 4.20 13.16 20.66
CA LYS A 395 4.89 14.47 20.67
C LYS A 395 5.89 14.64 19.54
N ASP A 396 6.33 15.89 19.36
CA ASP A 396 7.40 16.25 18.44
C ASP A 396 7.11 15.82 16.99
N ILE A 397 5.94 16.21 16.47
CA ILE A 397 5.46 15.85 15.13
C ILE A 397 5.45 17.10 14.25
N SER A 398 6.17 17.07 13.15
CA SER A 398 6.31 18.22 12.24
C SER A 398 5.85 17.94 10.82
N PHE A 399 5.16 18.91 10.26
CA PHE A 399 4.67 18.92 8.88
C PHE A 399 5.18 20.18 8.18
N THR A 400 5.95 20.05 7.11
CA THR A 400 6.55 21.17 6.38
C THR A 400 6.33 21.04 4.88
N GLY A 401 5.83 22.10 4.25
CA GLY A 401 5.65 22.14 2.80
C GLY A 401 4.55 21.19 2.31
N ILE A 402 3.33 21.35 2.84
CA ILE A 402 2.18 20.56 2.43
C ILE A 402 1.40 21.33 1.39
N HIS A 403 1.28 20.78 0.20
CA HIS A 403 0.55 21.38 -0.92
C HIS A 403 -0.50 20.41 -1.45
N GLY A 404 -1.58 20.95 -2.00
CA GLY A 404 -2.58 20.09 -2.61
C GLY A 404 -3.85 20.78 -3.03
N GLN A 405 -4.70 20.00 -3.70
CA GLN A 405 -6.01 20.45 -4.17
C GLN A 405 -7.02 19.32 -4.00
N GLY A 406 -8.29 19.67 -3.94
CA GLY A 406 -9.34 18.66 -3.80
C GLY A 406 -9.44 18.06 -2.40
N ILE A 407 -8.99 18.76 -1.36
CA ILE A 407 -8.98 18.25 0.01
C ILE A 407 -10.30 18.60 0.71
N ARG A 408 -10.95 17.62 1.33
CA ARG A 408 -12.19 17.88 2.06
C ARG A 408 -11.94 18.37 3.49
N ILE A 409 -11.01 17.75 4.21
CA ILE A 409 -10.58 18.14 5.56
C ILE A 409 -9.06 18.14 5.59
N PRO A 410 -8.40 19.29 5.54
CA PRO A 410 -6.94 19.39 5.55
C PRO A 410 -6.27 18.78 6.77
N VAL A 411 -6.77 19.12 7.98
CA VAL A 411 -6.18 18.64 9.22
C VAL A 411 -7.28 18.26 10.22
N ARG A 412 -7.10 17.11 10.86
CA ARG A 412 -7.94 16.61 11.94
C ARG A 412 -7.06 15.98 13.01
N ILE A 413 -6.93 16.62 14.17
CA ILE A 413 -6.15 16.10 15.30
C ILE A 413 -7.06 16.00 16.50
N TYR A 414 -7.32 14.78 16.94
CA TYR A 414 -8.15 14.49 18.11
C TYR A 414 -7.33 13.77 19.17
N GLY A 415 -6.69 14.56 20.03
CA GLY A 415 -6.19 14.11 21.31
C GLY A 415 -7.31 14.00 22.35
N SER A 416 -7.00 13.49 23.51
CA SER A 416 -7.85 13.52 24.71
C SER A 416 -7.10 14.17 25.88
N LYS A 417 -7.81 14.38 27.00
CA LYS A 417 -7.19 14.90 28.22
C LYS A 417 -6.05 13.98 28.71
N GLU A 418 -6.28 12.68 28.60
CA GLU A 418 -5.35 11.64 29.02
C GLU A 418 -4.21 11.43 28.01
N ILE A 419 -4.52 11.62 26.71
CA ILE A 419 -3.56 11.40 25.60
C ILE A 419 -3.52 12.66 24.74
N PRO A 420 -2.93 13.76 25.20
CA PRO A 420 -2.78 14.98 24.42
C PRO A 420 -1.69 14.81 23.37
N VAL A 421 -1.83 15.52 22.26
CA VAL A 421 -0.82 15.57 21.19
C VAL A 421 0.02 16.82 21.39
N ARG A 422 1.31 16.68 21.68
CA ARG A 422 2.19 17.79 22.09
C ARG A 422 3.24 18.14 21.04
N ASN A 423 3.62 19.42 21.05
CA ASN A 423 4.66 19.96 20.16
C ASN A 423 4.46 19.62 18.69
N VAL A 424 3.24 19.86 18.19
CA VAL A 424 2.93 19.70 16.75
C VAL A 424 3.31 21.00 16.03
N THR A 425 4.06 20.89 14.94
CA THR A 425 4.46 22.03 14.13
C THR A 425 3.95 21.89 12.70
N PHE A 426 3.28 22.90 12.20
CA PHE A 426 2.93 23.05 10.78
C PHE A 426 3.72 24.24 10.21
N ARG A 427 4.44 24.00 9.12
CA ARG A 427 5.14 25.06 8.38
C ARG A 427 4.73 24.97 6.91
N ASP A 428 4.24 26.09 6.36
CA ASP A 428 3.88 26.22 4.93
C ASP A 428 2.91 25.12 4.46
N LEU A 429 1.70 25.15 5.01
CA LEU A 429 0.61 24.28 4.62
C LEU A 429 -0.37 25.06 3.76
N MET A 430 -0.46 24.72 2.46
CA MET A 430 -1.28 25.41 1.46
C MET A 430 -2.10 24.38 0.67
N VAL A 431 -3.33 24.13 1.11
CA VAL A 431 -4.18 23.11 0.47
C VAL A 431 -5.53 23.70 0.01
N GLY A 432 -5.85 23.50 -1.26
CA GLY A 432 -7.14 23.86 -1.84
C GLY A 432 -8.25 22.93 -1.36
N ILE A 433 -9.31 23.51 -0.80
CA ILE A 433 -10.44 22.77 -0.25
C ILE A 433 -11.58 22.64 -1.25
N THR A 434 -12.15 21.45 -1.40
CA THR A 434 -13.32 21.20 -2.26
C THR A 434 -14.65 21.59 -1.60
N TYR A 435 -14.67 21.75 -0.28
CA TYR A 435 -15.91 21.83 0.46
C TYR A 435 -15.81 22.82 1.63
N LYS A 436 -16.60 23.88 1.59
CA LYS A 436 -16.64 24.84 2.70
C LYS A 436 -17.41 24.26 3.88
N LYS A 437 -16.72 23.64 4.83
CA LYS A 437 -17.23 23.33 6.17
C LYS A 437 -16.85 24.43 7.15
N LYS A 438 -17.61 24.56 8.23
CA LYS A 438 -17.37 25.55 9.28
C LYS A 438 -16.03 25.29 10.02
N HIS A 439 -15.63 24.00 10.15
CA HIS A 439 -14.40 23.59 10.82
C HIS A 439 -13.63 22.63 9.90
N ILE A 440 -12.65 23.15 9.19
CA ILE A 440 -11.82 22.42 8.23
C ILE A 440 -10.43 22.10 8.76
N PHE A 441 -9.97 22.84 9.77
CA PHE A 441 -8.79 22.55 10.56
C PHE A 441 -9.25 22.23 11.98
N GLN A 442 -9.36 20.95 12.31
CA GLN A 442 -10.01 20.44 13.50
C GLN A 442 -8.98 20.02 14.55
N CYS A 443 -9.08 20.55 15.76
CA CYS A 443 -8.16 20.23 16.86
C CYS A 443 -8.93 20.03 18.17
N SER A 444 -8.50 19.04 18.96
CA SER A 444 -8.83 18.92 20.37
C SER A 444 -7.63 18.35 21.14
N PHE A 445 -7.34 18.89 22.31
CA PHE A 445 -6.19 18.49 23.16
C PHE A 445 -4.88 18.40 22.39
N VAL A 446 -4.56 19.47 21.66
CA VAL A 446 -3.35 19.61 20.84
C VAL A 446 -2.59 20.84 21.29
N GLU A 447 -1.30 20.72 21.48
CA GLU A 447 -0.37 21.80 21.77
C GLU A 447 0.65 21.89 20.63
N GLY A 448 0.92 23.10 20.15
CA GLY A 448 1.87 23.28 19.06
C GLY A 448 1.79 24.63 18.42
N ARG A 449 2.31 24.72 17.19
CA ARG A 449 2.43 25.98 16.46
C ARG A 449 2.29 25.83 14.97
N THR A 450 1.96 26.95 14.34
CA THR A 450 2.03 27.12 12.89
C THR A 450 3.04 28.22 12.54
N ILE A 451 3.77 28.07 11.44
CA ILE A 451 4.79 29.00 10.99
C ILE A 451 4.63 29.24 9.49
N GLY A 452 4.72 30.50 9.08
CA GLY A 452 4.64 30.88 7.67
C GLY A 452 3.23 30.84 7.08
N ARG A 453 3.12 30.43 5.82
CA ARG A 453 1.84 30.45 5.10
C ARG A 453 0.99 29.24 5.41
N ILE A 454 -0.16 29.47 6.05
CA ILE A 454 -1.07 28.38 6.42
C ILE A 454 -2.47 28.66 5.85
N PHE A 455 -2.92 27.79 4.97
CA PHE A 455 -4.29 27.78 4.47
C PHE A 455 -4.82 26.33 4.43
N PRO A 456 -6.01 26.07 4.96
CA PRO A 456 -6.97 26.99 5.61
C PRO A 456 -6.49 27.48 6.99
N ARG A 457 -7.22 28.48 7.53
CA ARG A 457 -6.90 29.04 8.85
C ARG A 457 -6.79 27.96 9.91
N PRO A 458 -5.69 27.94 10.68
CA PRO A 458 -5.46 26.93 11.71
C PRO A 458 -6.46 27.03 12.86
N CYS A 459 -6.57 25.95 13.63
CA CYS A 459 -7.36 25.92 14.86
C CYS A 459 -6.75 26.83 15.93
N GLU A 460 -7.55 27.20 16.92
CA GLU A 460 -7.13 28.15 17.97
C GLU A 460 -6.24 27.52 19.04
N ASN A 461 -6.04 26.21 19.02
CA ASN A 461 -5.14 25.48 19.92
C ASN A 461 -3.65 25.68 19.60
N LEU A 462 -3.33 26.25 18.42
CA LEU A 462 -1.97 26.40 17.93
C LEU A 462 -1.51 27.85 17.99
N ASP A 463 -0.33 28.10 18.50
CA ASP A 463 0.35 29.38 18.37
C ASP A 463 0.65 29.66 16.89
N GLN A 464 0.49 30.91 16.46
CA GLN A 464 0.70 31.30 15.06
C GLN A 464 1.86 32.26 14.95
N TYR A 465 2.83 31.91 14.10
CA TYR A 465 4.03 32.68 13.82
C TYR A 465 4.09 33.05 12.32
N ASP A 466 4.65 34.20 12.02
CA ASP A 466 4.96 34.59 10.63
C ASP A 466 6.16 33.83 10.05
N GLU A 467 6.54 34.14 8.81
CA GLU A 467 7.69 33.55 8.12
C GLU A 467 9.02 33.84 8.81
N GLN A 468 9.12 34.96 9.53
CA GLN A 468 10.30 35.39 10.28
C GLN A 468 10.36 34.83 11.70
N GLY A 469 9.34 34.07 12.10
CA GLY A 469 9.27 33.47 13.44
C GLY A 469 8.77 34.41 14.55
N LYS A 470 8.15 35.54 14.19
CA LYS A 470 7.50 36.45 15.14
C LYS A 470 6.10 35.94 15.47
N LEU A 471 5.74 35.93 16.74
CA LEU A 471 4.42 35.51 17.21
C LEU A 471 3.34 36.49 16.72
N ILE A 472 2.35 35.97 15.96
CA ILE A 472 1.19 36.70 15.48
C ILE A 472 0.01 36.52 16.43
N LYS A 473 -0.22 35.31 16.88
CA LYS A 473 -1.37 34.96 17.74
C LYS A 473 -0.98 33.82 18.69
N ARG A 474 -1.29 33.99 19.99
CA ARG A 474 -1.19 32.90 20.95
C ARG A 474 -2.40 31.98 20.88
N SER A 475 -2.17 30.72 21.20
CA SER A 475 -3.23 29.74 21.36
C SER A 475 -4.15 30.16 22.52
N THR A 476 -5.43 29.95 22.31
CA THR A 476 -6.42 30.05 23.38
C THR A 476 -6.68 28.61 23.87
N SER A 477 -6.14 28.25 25.01
CA SER A 477 -6.34 26.92 25.59
C SER A 477 -7.80 26.76 26.01
N GLN A 478 -8.64 26.27 25.11
CA GLN A 478 -9.98 25.78 25.45
C GLN A 478 -10.18 24.41 24.79
N SER A 479 -10.48 23.44 25.64
CA SER A 479 -11.04 22.15 25.25
C SER A 479 -12.38 22.37 24.53
N GLN A 480 -12.38 22.58 23.23
CA GLN A 480 -13.62 22.54 22.46
C GLN A 480 -13.94 21.08 22.16
N ASN A 481 -14.94 20.55 22.86
CA ASN A 481 -15.66 19.35 22.43
C ASN A 481 -16.37 19.65 21.11
N THR A 482 -15.72 19.44 20.00
CA THR A 482 -16.39 19.34 18.71
C THR A 482 -16.84 17.90 18.55
N THR A 483 -18.03 17.61 19.05
CA THR A 483 -18.80 16.42 18.67
C THR A 483 -19.22 16.56 17.20
N ASP A 484 -18.33 16.27 16.28
CA ASP A 484 -18.69 16.09 14.87
C ASP A 484 -18.82 14.59 14.64
N THR A 485 -20.06 14.13 14.60
CA THR A 485 -20.49 12.75 14.35
C THR A 485 -20.34 12.37 12.86
N ASP A 486 -19.24 12.71 12.23
CA ASP A 486 -18.87 12.10 10.95
C ASP A 486 -18.22 10.74 11.25
N TYR A 487 -19.04 9.71 11.30
CA TYR A 487 -18.60 8.33 11.41
C TYR A 487 -17.57 8.03 10.31
N ASP A 488 -16.35 7.73 10.71
CA ASP A 488 -15.32 7.10 9.89
C ASP A 488 -15.65 5.60 9.76
N ILE A 489 -16.74 5.26 9.01
CA ILE A 489 -17.02 3.90 8.56
C ILE A 489 -16.34 3.72 7.21
#